data_8935447b473fd1d268f1436169a4e070
#
_entry.id   8935447b473fd1d268f1436169a4e070
#
_cell.length_a   1.000
_cell.length_b   1.000
_cell.length_c   1.000
_cell.angle_alpha   90.00
_cell.angle_beta   90.00
_cell.angle_gamma   90.00
#
_symmetry.space_group_name_H-M   'P 1'
#
loop_
_entity.id
_entity.type
_entity.pdbx_description
1 polymer ?
#
loop_
_entity_poly.entity_id
_entity_poly.type
_entity_poly.pdbx_seq_one_letter_code
_entity_poly.pdbx_strand_id
1 'polypeptide(L)' 'MDQEHSMLYFRMQLLQAQIAMQGMIAENKQREINGESLAYIEKDFVNLINEYGIHHNMFPGQ' A
#
# COMPACT_ATOMS: atom_id res chain seq x y z
N MET A 1 5.27 22.35 10.94
CA MET A 1 5.66 21.00 11.36
C MET A 1 7.09 20.74 10.92
N ASP A 2 7.89 20.18 11.77
CA ASP A 2 9.28 19.93 11.43
C ASP A 2 9.43 18.68 10.54
N GLN A 3 10.63 18.50 10.05
CA GLN A 3 10.94 17.45 9.10
C GLN A 3 10.79 16.05 9.72
N GLU A 4 11.10 15.93 11.01
CA GLU A 4 10.99 14.65 11.70
C GLU A 4 9.55 14.16 11.77
N HIS A 5 8.62 15.04 12.05
CA HIS A 5 7.20 14.69 12.09
C HIS A 5 6.70 14.29 10.72
N SER A 6 7.14 14.97 9.68
CA SER A 6 6.76 14.64 8.32
C SER A 6 7.27 13.27 7.92
N MET A 7 8.51 12.96 8.27
CA MET A 7 9.10 11.66 7.96
C MET A 7 8.41 10.54 8.72
N LEU A 8 8.06 10.78 9.98
CA LEU A 8 7.37 9.77 10.79
C LEU A 8 5.99 9.47 10.21
N TYR A 9 5.26 10.52 9.86
CA TYR A 9 3.94 10.36 9.26
C TYR A 9 4.03 9.53 7.98
N PHE A 10 5.00 9.85 7.13
CA PHE A 10 5.20 9.15 5.87
C PHE A 10 5.51 7.67 6.11
N ARG A 11 6.36 7.37 7.10
CA ARG A 11 6.68 5.98 7.43
C ARG A 11 5.46 5.21 7.90
N MET A 12 4.60 5.86 8.66
CA MET A 12 3.37 5.22 9.13
C MET A 12 2.44 4.90 7.96
N GLN A 13 2.34 5.80 7.00
CA GLN A 13 1.53 5.56 5.81
C GLN A 13 2.09 4.40 4.99
N LEU A 14 3.41 4.33 4.84
CA LEU A 14 4.05 3.23 4.14
C LEU A 14 3.77 1.90 4.83
N LEU A 15 3.87 1.87 6.15
CA LEU A 15 3.63 0.66 6.91
C LEU A 15 2.19 0.18 6.74
N GLN A 16 1.23 1.09 6.81
CA GLN A 16 -0.17 0.75 6.60
C GLN A 16 -0.41 0.21 5.19
N ALA A 17 0.21 0.82 4.20
CA ALA A 17 0.09 0.36 2.83
C ALA A 17 0.68 -1.04 2.65
N GLN A 18 1.81 -1.31 3.31
CA GLN A 18 2.44 -2.62 3.25
C GLN A 18 1.56 -3.69 3.89
N ILE A 19 0.96 -3.37 5.02
CA ILE A 19 0.04 -4.30 5.69
C ILE A 19 -1.16 -4.60 4.79
N ALA A 20 -1.73 -3.57 4.18
CA ALA A 20 -2.85 -3.73 3.27
C ALA A 20 -2.46 -4.59 2.06
N MET A 21 -1.28 -4.34 1.51
CA MET A 21 -0.78 -5.10 0.37
C MET A 21 -0.60 -6.57 0.71
N GLN A 22 -0.02 -6.86 1.88
CA GLN A 22 0.17 -8.23 2.32
C GLN A 22 -1.17 -8.95 2.48
N GLY A 23 -2.19 -8.25 2.98
CA GLY A 23 -3.52 -8.80 3.09
C GLY A 23 -4.12 -9.15 1.73
N MET A 24 -3.91 -8.29 0.75
CA MET A 24 -4.39 -8.53 -0.61
C MET A 24 -3.69 -9.72 -1.25
N ILE A 25 -2.37 -9.83 -1.04
CA ILE A 25 -1.59 -10.96 -1.54
C ILE A 25 -2.08 -12.26 -0.91
N ALA A 26 -2.31 -12.25 0.39
CA ALA A 26 -2.78 -13.43 1.11
C ALA A 26 -4.16 -13.87 0.60
N GLU A 27 -5.05 -12.91 0.36
CA GLU A 27 -6.37 -13.23 -0.16
C GLU A 27 -6.28 -13.85 -1.56
N ASN A 28 -5.43 -13.27 -2.42
CA ASN A 28 -5.23 -13.81 -3.76
C ASN A 28 -4.66 -15.22 -3.70
N LYS A 29 -3.73 -15.46 -2.78
CA LYS A 29 -3.13 -16.77 -2.61
C LYS A 29 -4.17 -17.80 -2.18
N GLN A 30 -5.02 -17.44 -1.25
CA GLN A 30 -6.08 -18.33 -0.78
C GLN A 30 -7.05 -18.68 -1.89
N ARG A 31 -7.42 -17.68 -2.70
CA ARG A 31 -8.33 -17.90 -3.81
C ARG A 31 -7.69 -18.79 -4.88
N GLU A 32 -6.40 -18.58 -5.14
CA GLU A 32 -5.67 -19.42 -6.09
C GLU A 32 -5.68 -20.87 -5.63
N ILE A 33 -5.41 -21.12 -4.35
CA ILE A 33 -5.43 -22.46 -3.78
C ILE A 33 -6.80 -23.11 -3.93
N ASN A 34 -7.86 -22.31 -3.75
CA ASN A 34 -9.24 -22.80 -3.84
C ASN A 34 -9.76 -22.87 -5.28
N GLY A 35 -8.96 -22.47 -6.27
CA GLY A 35 -9.39 -22.48 -7.67
C GLY A 35 -10.36 -21.36 -8.00
N GLU A 36 -10.39 -20.32 -7.20
CA GLU A 36 -11.26 -19.17 -7.42
C GLU A 36 -10.54 -18.08 -8.20
N SER A 37 -11.31 -17.15 -8.75
CA SER A 37 -10.74 -15.98 -9.43
C SER A 37 -10.06 -15.08 -8.40
N LEU A 38 -9.00 -14.39 -8.82
CA LEU A 38 -8.28 -13.45 -7.95
C LEU A 38 -9.21 -12.34 -7.48
N ALA A 39 -9.06 -11.96 -6.22
CA ALA A 39 -9.81 -10.84 -5.65
C ALA A 39 -9.23 -9.51 -6.10
N TYR A 40 -7.91 -9.44 -6.28
CA TYR A 40 -7.21 -8.20 -6.56
C TYR A 40 -6.32 -8.38 -7.78
N ILE A 41 -6.36 -7.41 -8.67
CA ILE A 41 -5.53 -7.38 -9.87
C ILE A 41 -4.50 -6.26 -9.72
N GLU A 42 -3.58 -6.14 -10.68
CA GLU A 42 -2.52 -5.14 -10.63
C GLU A 42 -3.05 -3.74 -10.34
N LYS A 43 -4.14 -3.36 -10.97
CA LYS A 43 -4.75 -2.05 -10.78
C LYS A 43 -5.07 -1.78 -9.31
N ASP A 44 -5.55 -2.80 -8.60
CA ASP A 44 -5.90 -2.65 -7.20
C ASP A 44 -4.68 -2.41 -6.33
N PHE A 45 -3.56 -3.06 -6.66
CA PHE A 45 -2.32 -2.85 -5.93
C PHE A 45 -1.76 -1.44 -6.17
N VAL A 46 -1.83 -0.99 -7.42
CA VAL A 46 -1.38 0.37 -7.76
C VAL A 46 -2.24 1.40 -7.06
N ASN A 47 -3.52 1.15 -6.92
CA ASN A 47 -4.43 2.08 -6.26
C ASN A 47 -4.12 2.25 -4.78
N LEU A 48 -3.39 1.33 -4.15
CA LEU A 48 -2.94 1.52 -2.77
C LEU A 48 -2.10 2.78 -2.62
N ILE A 49 -1.32 3.10 -3.64
CA ILE A 49 -0.47 4.29 -3.62
C ILE A 49 -1.34 5.53 -3.44
N ASN A 50 -2.43 5.61 -4.20
CA ASN A 50 -3.35 6.75 -4.12
C ASN A 50 -4.17 6.72 -2.83
N GLU A 51 -4.64 5.53 -2.45
CA GLU A 51 -5.48 5.36 -1.27
C GLU A 51 -4.79 5.80 0.01
N TYR A 52 -3.50 5.49 0.13
CA TYR A 52 -2.72 5.86 1.31
C TYR A 52 -1.94 7.15 1.12
N GLY A 53 -2.16 7.83 0.00
CA GLY A 53 -1.54 9.12 -0.25
C GLY A 53 -0.04 9.07 -0.43
N ILE A 54 0.47 7.96 -0.94
CA ILE A 54 1.91 7.78 -1.14
C ILE A 54 2.26 8.25 -2.54
N HIS A 55 2.64 9.52 -2.64
CA HIS A 55 3.01 10.12 -3.92
C HIS A 55 4.44 10.64 -3.84
N HIS A 56 5.09 10.72 -4.98
CA HIS A 56 6.47 11.20 -5.02
C HIS A 56 6.61 12.61 -4.47
N ASN A 57 5.60 13.45 -4.61
CA ASN A 57 5.66 14.81 -4.09
C ASN A 57 5.46 14.89 -2.58
N MET A 58 5.25 13.77 -1.92
CA MET A 58 5.25 13.73 -0.45
C MET A 58 6.65 13.57 0.11
N PHE A 59 7.61 13.19 -0.72
CA PHE A 59 8.98 13.01 -0.26
C PHE A 59 9.65 14.35 -0.07
N PRO A 60 10.25 14.60 1.10
CA PRO A 60 10.97 15.85 1.32
C PRO A 60 12.10 16.01 0.31
N GLY A 61 12.23 17.20 -0.24
CA GLY A 61 13.31 17.51 -1.16
C GLY A 61 13.06 17.10 -2.60
N GLN A 62 11.90 16.61 -2.90
CA GLN A 62 11.55 16.23 -4.29
C GLN A 62 11.05 17.43 -5.07
#